data_81a8851c76c42c361f59dbeb076ef5a4
#
_entry.id   81a8851c76c42c361f59dbeb076ef5a4
#
_cell.length_a   1.000
_cell.length_b   1.000
_cell.length_c   1.000
_cell.angle_alpha   90.00
_cell.angle_beta   90.00
_cell.angle_gamma   90.00
#
_symmetry.space_group_name_H-M   'P 1'
#
loop_
_entity.id
_entity.type
_entity.pdbx_description
1 polymer ?
#
loop_
_entity_poly.entity_id
_entity_poly.type
_entity_poly.pdbx_seq_one_letter_code
_entity_poly.pdbx_strand_id
1 'polypeptide(L)'
;LGDVYKRQEADTVMEILVEGGMTRFLAFYMDKTSSYVGPIRSARPTDPNLVRPYGGILVVSGATAGLIPAIRELGVPVLEEVSAPTMFRIANRKAPHNLYADTELVREYIDQKGFLFNQDVNPLYDFGNDQSNWKSGAGRVTVKYSDFTTVIWKLDNDQYSRFIVDGYSPEDDAVAHNFITRDGYTDILQIPTVVVIQGPLYNDEVTTLPSVLTVGVGPVTIFSGGKYIEGTWRRNDITEPFEF
;
A
#
# COMPACT_ATOMS: atom_id res chain seq x y z
N LEU A 1 -8.63 -12.24 -5.21
CA LEU A 1 -8.49 -10.95 -4.56
C LEU A 1 -8.44 -11.21 -3.07
N GLY A 2 -7.27 -10.99 -2.44
CA GLY A 2 -7.05 -11.46 -1.09
C GLY A 2 -7.69 -10.56 -0.05
N ASP A 3 -8.42 -11.17 0.87
CA ASP A 3 -8.84 -10.55 2.11
C ASP A 3 -7.62 -9.95 2.82
N VAL A 4 -7.76 -8.75 3.28
CA VAL A 4 -6.67 -8.01 3.89
C VAL A 4 -6.92 -7.91 5.37
N TYR A 5 -6.03 -8.56 6.11
CA TYR A 5 -6.09 -8.56 7.55
C TYR A 5 -5.44 -7.29 8.11
N LYS A 6 -6.16 -6.58 8.98
CA LYS A 6 -5.68 -5.49 9.85
C LYS A 6 -4.86 -4.38 9.17
N ARG A 7 -5.17 -4.01 7.92
CA ARG A 7 -4.65 -2.77 7.32
C ARG A 7 -5.17 -1.51 8.00
N GLN A 8 -6.26 -1.60 8.74
CA GLN A 8 -6.78 -0.49 9.52
C GLN A 8 -5.84 -0.06 10.66
N GLU A 9 -4.89 -0.93 11.03
CA GLU A 9 -3.83 -0.62 11.99
C GLU A 9 -2.58 -0.04 11.30
N ALA A 10 -2.54 -0.01 9.96
CA ALA A 10 -1.48 0.67 9.23
C ALA A 10 -1.65 2.20 9.32
N ASP A 11 -0.55 2.92 9.38
CA ASP A 11 -0.55 4.38 9.35
C ASP A 11 -0.93 4.90 7.97
N THR A 12 -0.47 4.22 6.92
CA THR A 12 -0.82 4.49 5.52
C THR A 12 -0.78 3.18 4.71
N VAL A 13 -1.61 3.12 3.67
CA VAL A 13 -1.61 2.04 2.68
C VAL A 13 -1.54 2.64 1.29
N MET A 14 -0.55 2.25 0.51
CA MET A 14 -0.46 2.58 -0.91
C MET A 14 -0.96 1.40 -1.73
N GLU A 15 -1.92 1.63 -2.61
CA GLU A 15 -2.41 0.65 -3.57
C GLU A 15 -1.78 0.91 -4.94
N ILE A 16 -1.13 -0.09 -5.50
CA ILE A 16 -0.26 0.04 -6.66
C ILE A 16 -0.65 -0.98 -7.71
N LEU A 17 -0.77 -0.54 -8.96
CA LEU A 17 -0.97 -1.44 -10.10
C LEU A 17 0.24 -2.35 -10.29
N VAL A 18 -0.02 -3.63 -10.50
CA VAL A 18 0.99 -4.67 -10.74
C VAL A 18 0.62 -5.48 -11.99
N GLU A 19 1.30 -6.60 -12.22
CA GLU A 19 1.05 -7.48 -13.36
C GLU A 19 -0.40 -7.99 -13.43
N GLY A 20 -0.86 -8.29 -14.64
CA GLY A 20 -2.19 -8.81 -14.90
C GLY A 20 -3.33 -7.82 -14.68
N GLY A 21 -3.02 -6.52 -14.61
CA GLY A 21 -4.01 -5.48 -14.34
C GLY A 21 -4.54 -5.48 -12.90
N MET A 22 -3.92 -6.25 -12.01
CA MET A 22 -4.27 -6.33 -10.58
C MET A 22 -3.59 -5.22 -9.77
N THR A 23 -4.02 -5.03 -8.53
CA THR A 23 -3.36 -4.16 -7.57
C THR A 23 -2.75 -4.94 -6.41
N ARG A 24 -1.75 -4.35 -5.78
CA ARG A 24 -1.19 -4.77 -4.49
C ARG A 24 -1.12 -3.60 -3.54
N PHE A 25 -1.02 -3.94 -2.27
CA PHE A 25 -0.94 -2.97 -1.20
C PHE A 25 0.44 -3.00 -0.57
N LEU A 26 1.00 -1.82 -0.38
CA LEU A 26 2.15 -1.55 0.45
C LEU A 26 1.64 -0.85 1.72
N ALA A 27 1.69 -1.53 2.86
CA ALA A 27 1.19 -1.02 4.13
C ALA A 27 2.36 -0.56 5.00
N PHE A 28 2.27 0.66 5.52
CA PHE A 28 3.28 1.29 6.38
C PHE A 28 2.83 1.20 7.83
N TYR A 29 3.72 0.71 8.68
CA TYR A 29 3.56 0.61 10.13
C TYR A 29 4.70 1.39 10.78
N MET A 30 4.45 2.63 11.15
CA MET A 30 5.43 3.51 11.81
C MET A 30 5.26 3.44 13.32
N ASP A 31 4.12 3.87 13.83
CA ASP A 31 3.83 3.94 15.26
C ASP A 31 2.97 2.77 15.74
N LYS A 32 2.14 2.22 14.87
CA LYS A 32 1.21 1.14 15.21
C LYS A 32 1.83 -0.23 14.96
N THR A 33 1.29 -1.24 15.62
CA THR A 33 1.66 -2.64 15.44
C THR A 33 0.44 -3.49 15.10
N SER A 34 0.67 -4.60 14.43
CA SER A 34 -0.34 -5.60 14.14
C SER A 34 0.25 -6.99 14.20
N SER A 35 -0.35 -7.88 14.96
CA SER A 35 0.07 -9.28 15.09
C SER A 35 -0.39 -10.17 13.91
N TYR A 36 -1.10 -9.63 12.92
CA TYR A 36 -1.73 -10.43 11.88
C TYR A 36 -1.90 -9.65 10.56
N VAL A 37 -0.78 -9.34 9.92
CA VAL A 37 -0.76 -8.61 8.63
C VAL A 37 -0.55 -9.58 7.48
N GLY A 38 -1.45 -9.57 6.51
CA GLY A 38 -1.28 -10.43 5.34
C GLY A 38 -2.50 -10.47 4.43
N PRO A 39 -2.46 -11.33 3.42
CA PRO A 39 -1.32 -12.18 3.06
C PRO A 39 -0.13 -11.37 2.53
N ILE A 40 1.06 -11.69 3.05
CA ILE A 40 2.32 -11.10 2.56
C ILE A 40 2.61 -11.66 1.17
N ARG A 41 3.02 -10.78 0.25
CA ARG A 41 3.27 -11.12 -1.14
C ARG A 41 4.69 -10.74 -1.57
N SER A 42 5.06 -11.18 -2.78
CA SER A 42 6.36 -10.87 -3.36
C SER A 42 6.50 -9.38 -3.67
N ALA A 43 7.72 -8.86 -3.50
CA ALA A 43 8.07 -7.49 -3.89
C ALA A 43 7.83 -7.22 -5.36
N ARG A 44 7.59 -5.96 -5.66
CA ARG A 44 7.48 -5.42 -7.02
C ARG A 44 8.45 -4.25 -7.22
N PRO A 45 8.83 -3.93 -8.47
CA PRO A 45 9.83 -2.89 -8.74
C PRO A 45 9.48 -1.51 -8.20
N THR A 46 8.21 -1.18 -8.06
CA THR A 46 7.75 0.10 -7.49
C THR A 46 7.96 0.18 -5.97
N ASP A 47 7.90 -0.96 -5.24
CA ASP A 47 7.90 -0.98 -3.78
C ASP A 47 9.11 -0.28 -3.15
N PRO A 48 10.37 -0.55 -3.56
CA PRO A 48 11.54 0.09 -2.96
C PRO A 48 11.53 1.61 -3.14
N ASN A 49 11.05 2.09 -4.28
CA ASN A 49 10.95 3.52 -4.55
C ASN A 49 10.00 4.24 -3.58
N LEU A 50 8.97 3.54 -3.09
CA LEU A 50 8.00 4.09 -2.15
C LEU A 50 8.45 3.95 -0.68
N VAL A 51 9.27 2.94 -0.36
CA VAL A 51 9.79 2.71 1.00
C VAL A 51 11.02 3.57 1.30
N ARG A 52 11.87 3.82 0.29
CA ARG A 52 13.17 4.47 0.43
C ARG A 52 13.15 5.82 1.17
N PRO A 53 12.17 6.72 0.94
CA PRO A 53 12.13 8.02 1.61
C PRO A 53 11.97 7.95 3.13
N TYR A 54 11.39 6.86 3.59
CA TYR A 54 10.99 6.68 5.00
C TYR A 54 11.97 5.80 5.78
N GLY A 55 13.08 5.39 5.17
CA GLY A 55 14.10 4.56 5.82
C GLY A 55 13.59 3.20 6.29
N GLY A 56 12.45 2.73 5.78
CA GLY A 56 11.78 1.52 6.22
C GLY A 56 12.44 0.23 5.72
N ILE A 57 12.01 -0.90 6.29
CA ILE A 57 12.35 -2.25 5.84
C ILE A 57 11.18 -2.83 5.07
N LEU A 58 11.46 -3.42 3.92
CA LEU A 58 10.45 -4.08 3.10
C LEU A 58 10.30 -5.55 3.53
N VAL A 59 9.10 -5.91 4.01
CA VAL A 59 8.75 -7.29 4.43
C VAL A 59 7.98 -7.97 3.32
N VAL A 60 8.51 -9.06 2.78
CA VAL A 60 7.96 -9.74 1.58
C VAL A 60 8.07 -11.25 1.66
N SER A 61 7.27 -11.97 0.86
CA SER A 61 7.40 -13.42 0.71
C SER A 61 8.57 -13.86 -0.19
N GLY A 62 9.27 -12.91 -0.79
CA GLY A 62 10.29 -13.09 -1.82
C GLY A 62 10.07 -12.14 -2.99
N ALA A 63 10.69 -12.41 -4.14
CA ALA A 63 10.50 -11.64 -5.37
C ALA A 63 10.87 -12.47 -6.62
N THR A 64 10.66 -11.89 -7.80
CA THR A 64 11.23 -12.38 -9.06
C THR A 64 12.76 -12.33 -8.99
N ALA A 65 13.43 -13.27 -9.65
CA ALA A 65 14.89 -13.36 -9.68
C ALA A 65 15.54 -12.02 -10.04
N GLY A 66 16.58 -11.64 -9.28
CA GLY A 66 17.31 -10.37 -9.46
C GLY A 66 16.72 -9.17 -8.73
N LEU A 67 15.44 -9.17 -8.37
CA LEU A 67 14.82 -7.99 -7.77
C LEU A 67 15.29 -7.72 -6.32
N ILE A 68 15.44 -8.75 -5.48
CA ILE A 68 15.91 -8.53 -4.08
C ILE A 68 17.30 -7.89 -4.02
N PRO A 69 18.30 -8.36 -4.79
CA PRO A 69 19.58 -7.66 -4.87
C PRO A 69 19.43 -6.20 -5.31
N ALA A 70 18.65 -5.94 -6.36
CA ALA A 70 18.44 -4.58 -6.85
C ALA A 70 17.77 -3.66 -5.79
N ILE A 71 16.80 -4.18 -5.03
CA ILE A 71 16.19 -3.43 -3.92
C ILE A 71 17.24 -3.06 -2.86
N ARG A 72 18.12 -4.00 -2.50
CA ARG A 72 19.18 -3.75 -1.52
C ARG A 72 20.22 -2.75 -2.02
N GLU A 73 20.53 -2.74 -3.31
CA GLU A 73 21.40 -1.73 -3.94
C GLU A 73 20.81 -0.32 -3.88
N LEU A 74 19.47 -0.19 -3.91
CA LEU A 74 18.77 1.07 -3.67
C LEU A 74 18.79 1.50 -2.19
N GLY A 75 19.42 0.74 -1.29
CA GLY A 75 19.53 1.03 0.13
C GLY A 75 18.26 0.72 0.92
N VAL A 76 17.36 -0.14 0.41
CA VAL A 76 16.18 -0.62 1.14
C VAL A 76 16.46 -2.02 1.68
N PRO A 77 16.54 -2.23 3.00
CA PRO A 77 16.66 -3.55 3.59
C PRO A 77 15.42 -4.39 3.29
N VAL A 78 15.63 -5.69 3.05
CA VAL A 78 14.54 -6.63 2.73
C VAL A 78 14.55 -7.79 3.72
N LEU A 79 13.40 -8.04 4.33
CA LEU A 79 13.12 -9.21 5.15
C LEU A 79 12.23 -10.18 4.36
N GLU A 80 12.77 -11.35 4.04
CA GLU A 80 12.10 -12.40 3.27
C GLU A 80 11.52 -13.48 4.19
N GLU A 81 10.54 -14.26 3.73
CA GLU A 81 9.90 -15.34 4.49
C GLU A 81 10.91 -16.29 5.15
N VAL A 82 12.00 -16.62 4.46
CA VAL A 82 13.03 -17.52 4.97
C VAL A 82 13.84 -16.95 6.14
N SER A 83 13.69 -15.65 6.41
CA SER A 83 14.54 -14.94 7.37
C SER A 83 14.04 -15.04 8.80
N ALA A 84 12.84 -15.68 9.07
CA ALA A 84 12.37 -15.37 10.37
C ALA A 84 11.27 -16.14 11.05
N PRO A 85 11.28 -16.08 12.40
CA PRO A 85 10.11 -16.30 13.23
C PRO A 85 9.07 -15.17 13.16
N THR A 86 9.30 -14.10 12.35
CA THR A 86 8.45 -12.93 12.21
C THR A 86 7.27 -13.12 11.25
N MET A 87 7.36 -14.13 10.39
CA MET A 87 6.32 -14.53 9.44
C MET A 87 5.87 -15.95 9.70
N PHE A 88 4.59 -16.23 9.45
CA PHE A 88 3.97 -17.52 9.66
C PHE A 88 2.91 -17.82 8.61
N ARG A 89 2.69 -19.13 8.34
CA ARG A 89 1.64 -19.58 7.43
C ARG A 89 0.44 -20.09 8.21
N ILE A 90 -0.76 -19.64 7.80
CA ILE A 90 -2.01 -20.10 8.40
C ILE A 90 -2.54 -21.34 7.65
N ALA A 91 -3.13 -22.29 8.38
CA ALA A 91 -3.56 -23.56 7.82
C ALA A 91 -4.91 -23.50 7.08
N ASN A 92 -5.77 -22.53 7.40
CA ASN A 92 -7.10 -22.37 6.81
C ASN A 92 -7.09 -21.71 5.42
N ARG A 93 -5.92 -21.34 4.91
CA ARG A 93 -5.72 -20.80 3.55
C ARG A 93 -4.61 -21.57 2.83
N LYS A 94 -4.65 -21.56 1.50
CA LYS A 94 -3.63 -22.20 0.66
C LYS A 94 -2.57 -21.19 0.21
N ALA A 95 -1.33 -21.66 0.04
CA ALA A 95 -0.30 -20.88 -0.63
C ALA A 95 -0.76 -20.46 -2.04
N PRO A 96 -0.43 -19.27 -2.51
CA PRO A 96 0.42 -18.24 -1.91
C PRO A 96 -0.35 -17.21 -1.04
N HIS A 97 -1.59 -17.51 -0.60
CA HIS A 97 -2.49 -16.59 0.10
C HIS A 97 -2.52 -16.79 1.63
N ASN A 98 -1.53 -17.45 2.20
CA ASN A 98 -1.53 -17.88 3.60
C ASN A 98 -0.32 -17.44 4.43
N LEU A 99 0.54 -16.58 3.92
CA LEU A 99 1.68 -16.03 4.65
C LEU A 99 1.29 -14.74 5.34
N TYR A 100 1.57 -14.64 6.64
CA TYR A 100 1.26 -13.48 7.48
C TYR A 100 2.49 -13.06 8.27
N ALA A 101 2.52 -11.81 8.70
CA ALA A 101 3.57 -11.26 9.55
C ALA A 101 2.98 -10.66 10.83
N ASP A 102 3.79 -10.66 11.88
CA ASP A 102 3.60 -9.89 13.09
C ASP A 102 4.59 -8.73 13.08
N THR A 103 4.09 -7.49 13.05
CA THR A 103 4.95 -6.31 12.93
C THR A 103 5.76 -6.02 14.20
N GLU A 104 5.30 -6.45 15.37
CA GLU A 104 6.05 -6.35 16.61
C GLU A 104 7.26 -7.30 16.59
N LEU A 105 7.04 -8.56 16.23
CA LEU A 105 8.13 -9.52 16.03
C LEU A 105 9.11 -9.09 14.93
N VAL A 106 8.63 -8.42 13.88
CA VAL A 106 9.49 -7.82 12.86
C VAL A 106 10.40 -6.77 13.48
N ARG A 107 9.86 -5.84 14.29
CA ARG A 107 10.65 -4.79 14.97
C ARG A 107 11.69 -5.40 15.93
N GLU A 108 11.29 -6.34 16.77
CA GLU A 108 12.21 -7.04 17.67
C GLU A 108 13.35 -7.73 16.91
N TYR A 109 13.05 -8.40 15.80
CA TYR A 109 14.06 -9.07 14.98
C TYR A 109 15.03 -8.07 14.36
N ILE A 110 14.53 -6.95 13.87
CA ILE A 110 15.31 -5.87 13.28
C ILE A 110 16.27 -5.27 14.31
N ASP A 111 15.79 -4.99 15.51
CA ASP A 111 16.60 -4.47 16.62
C ASP A 111 17.70 -5.46 17.03
N GLN A 112 17.36 -6.74 17.15
CA GLN A 112 18.32 -7.81 17.48
C GLN A 112 19.41 -7.97 16.41
N LYS A 113 19.10 -7.71 15.14
CA LYS A 113 20.06 -7.82 14.03
C LYS A 113 20.86 -6.55 13.80
N GLY A 114 20.56 -5.48 14.51
CA GLY A 114 21.25 -4.20 14.39
C GLY A 114 21.05 -3.53 13.01
N PHE A 115 19.89 -3.73 12.40
CA PHE A 115 19.54 -2.95 11.23
C PHE A 115 19.45 -1.48 11.63
N LEU A 116 20.30 -0.67 11.03
CA LEU A 116 20.26 0.78 11.27
C LEU A 116 19.06 1.36 10.53
N PHE A 117 18.08 1.78 11.32
CA PHE A 117 17.05 2.68 10.81
C PHE A 117 17.60 4.09 10.76
N ASN A 118 17.24 4.82 9.73
CA ASN A 118 17.40 6.25 9.76
C ASN A 118 16.38 6.77 10.81
N GLN A 119 16.86 7.28 11.95
CA GLN A 119 15.99 7.77 13.02
C GLN A 119 15.30 9.10 12.65
N ASP A 120 15.83 9.78 11.64
CA ASP A 120 15.20 10.97 11.05
C ASP A 120 14.21 10.55 9.95
N VAL A 121 13.11 9.94 10.34
CA VAL A 121 12.05 9.51 9.41
C VAL A 121 11.23 10.72 9.02
N ASN A 122 11.16 11.00 7.72
CA ASN A 122 10.22 11.98 7.22
C ASN A 122 8.78 11.54 7.53
N PRO A 123 7.90 12.43 7.97
CA PRO A 123 6.47 12.10 8.05
C PRO A 123 5.98 11.69 6.66
N LEU A 124 5.07 10.72 6.61
CA LEU A 124 4.48 10.29 5.33
C LEU A 124 3.80 11.46 4.61
N TYR A 125 3.14 12.32 5.38
CA TYR A 125 2.46 13.52 4.89
C TYR A 125 2.34 14.57 6.00
N ASP A 126 2.33 15.85 5.62
CA ASP A 126 1.89 16.94 6.47
C ASP A 126 0.37 17.09 6.34
N PHE A 127 -0.33 16.85 7.44
CA PHE A 127 -1.78 17.00 7.49
C PHE A 127 -2.18 18.40 7.95
N GLY A 128 -2.73 19.21 7.03
CA GLY A 128 -3.37 20.47 7.35
C GLY A 128 -4.87 20.29 7.62
N ASN A 129 -5.44 21.15 8.45
CA ASN A 129 -6.88 21.15 8.74
C ASN A 129 -7.67 22.15 7.89
N ASP A 130 -7.01 22.99 7.08
CA ASP A 130 -7.66 23.98 6.24
C ASP A 130 -8.25 23.35 4.97
N GLN A 131 -9.58 23.28 4.93
CA GLN A 131 -10.35 22.82 3.79
C GLN A 131 -11.15 23.95 3.12
N SER A 132 -10.78 25.20 3.34
CA SER A 132 -11.51 26.37 2.82
C SER A 132 -11.61 26.39 1.29
N ASN A 133 -10.60 25.87 0.60
CA ASN A 133 -10.53 25.80 -0.87
C ASN A 133 -10.99 24.45 -1.45
N TRP A 134 -11.50 23.54 -0.64
CA TRP A 134 -11.93 22.23 -1.10
C TRP A 134 -13.31 22.29 -1.74
N LYS A 135 -13.47 21.55 -2.83
CA LYS A 135 -14.75 21.39 -3.56
C LYS A 135 -15.60 20.32 -2.87
N SER A 136 -16.93 20.49 -2.91
CA SER A 136 -17.90 19.49 -2.44
C SER A 136 -18.23 18.49 -3.55
N GLY A 137 -18.84 17.34 -3.18
CA GLY A 137 -19.37 16.37 -4.14
C GLY A 137 -18.56 15.08 -4.26
N ALA A 138 -17.65 14.80 -3.30
CA ALA A 138 -16.87 13.57 -3.28
C ALA A 138 -17.55 12.43 -2.49
N GLY A 139 -18.86 12.26 -2.64
CA GLY A 139 -19.58 11.14 -2.03
C GLY A 139 -19.24 9.76 -2.61
N ARG A 140 -18.70 9.74 -3.84
CA ARG A 140 -18.21 8.54 -4.53
C ARG A 140 -16.93 8.88 -5.27
N VAL A 141 -15.89 8.07 -5.08
CA VAL A 141 -14.61 8.17 -5.80
C VAL A 141 -14.37 6.85 -6.53
N THR A 142 -14.25 6.90 -7.85
CA THR A 142 -13.94 5.71 -8.68
C THR A 142 -12.51 5.82 -9.18
N VAL A 143 -11.69 4.83 -8.87
CA VAL A 143 -10.31 4.72 -9.34
C VAL A 143 -10.20 3.50 -10.24
N LYS A 144 -10.03 3.74 -11.54
CA LYS A 144 -9.81 2.67 -12.53
C LYS A 144 -8.30 2.46 -12.69
N TYR A 145 -7.79 1.37 -12.14
CA TYR A 145 -6.38 1.01 -12.29
C TYR A 145 -6.07 0.34 -13.64
N SER A 146 -7.03 -0.44 -14.14
CA SER A 146 -6.93 -1.15 -15.42
C SER A 146 -8.34 -1.49 -15.91
N ASP A 147 -8.43 -2.18 -17.05
CA ASP A 147 -9.72 -2.76 -17.49
C ASP A 147 -10.18 -3.92 -16.60
N PHE A 148 -9.28 -4.46 -15.77
CA PHE A 148 -9.55 -5.59 -14.88
C PHE A 148 -9.82 -5.17 -13.44
N THR A 149 -9.28 -4.02 -12.98
CA THR A 149 -9.41 -3.59 -11.59
C THR A 149 -9.95 -2.16 -11.50
N THR A 150 -11.15 -2.04 -10.95
CA THR A 150 -11.75 -0.77 -10.55
C THR A 150 -12.08 -0.78 -9.07
N VAL A 151 -11.68 0.26 -8.36
CA VAL A 151 -11.96 0.46 -6.95
C VAL A 151 -12.91 1.63 -6.78
N ILE A 152 -13.93 1.44 -5.96
CA ILE A 152 -14.92 2.46 -5.65
C ILE A 152 -14.89 2.73 -4.16
N TRP A 153 -14.71 3.99 -3.80
CA TRP A 153 -14.82 4.47 -2.44
C TRP A 153 -16.16 5.20 -2.29
N LYS A 154 -16.98 4.79 -1.34
CA LYS A 154 -18.28 5.43 -1.04
C LYS A 154 -18.22 6.05 0.34
N LEU A 155 -18.56 7.33 0.42
CA LEU A 155 -18.61 8.07 1.68
C LEU A 155 -19.78 7.56 2.55
N ASP A 156 -19.48 7.25 3.79
CA ASP A 156 -20.45 6.94 4.85
C ASP A 156 -19.90 7.47 6.18
N ASN A 157 -20.66 8.35 6.85
CA ASN A 157 -20.28 8.95 8.14
C ASN A 157 -18.83 9.51 8.18
N ASP A 158 -18.48 10.33 7.20
CA ASP A 158 -17.14 10.93 7.03
C ASP A 158 -15.98 9.94 6.77
N GLN A 159 -16.29 8.67 6.53
CA GLN A 159 -15.34 7.63 6.15
C GLN A 159 -15.64 7.11 4.75
N TYR A 160 -14.62 6.75 4.00
CA TYR A 160 -14.76 6.10 2.69
C TYR A 160 -14.68 4.59 2.84
N SER A 161 -15.81 3.92 2.56
CA SER A 161 -15.90 2.46 2.48
C SER A 161 -15.40 1.98 1.12
N ARG A 162 -14.54 0.95 1.11
CA ARG A 162 -13.92 0.43 -0.10
C ARG A 162 -14.73 -0.69 -0.73
N PHE A 163 -14.96 -0.58 -2.05
CA PHE A 163 -15.60 -1.60 -2.89
C PHE A 163 -14.68 -1.95 -4.07
N ILE A 164 -14.81 -3.16 -4.58
CA ILE A 164 -14.06 -3.65 -5.73
C ILE A 164 -15.04 -4.10 -6.80
N VAL A 165 -14.79 -3.71 -8.04
CA VAL A 165 -15.42 -4.29 -9.22
C VAL A 165 -14.52 -5.44 -9.68
N ASP A 166 -15.08 -6.63 -9.79
CA ASP A 166 -14.34 -7.82 -10.21
C ASP A 166 -14.32 -7.96 -11.73
N GLY A 167 -13.14 -7.91 -12.30
CA GLY A 167 -12.93 -8.07 -13.74
C GLY A 167 -13.72 -7.07 -14.58
N TYR A 168 -14.47 -7.59 -15.55
CA TYR A 168 -15.29 -6.78 -16.48
C TYR A 168 -16.74 -6.59 -16.00
N SER A 169 -17.02 -6.83 -14.73
CA SER A 169 -18.36 -6.63 -14.17
C SER A 169 -18.75 -5.14 -14.21
N PRO A 170 -20.05 -4.82 -14.30
CA PRO A 170 -20.52 -3.44 -14.14
C PRO A 170 -20.14 -2.84 -12.79
N GLU A 171 -19.96 -1.54 -12.72
CA GLU A 171 -19.64 -0.84 -11.45
C GLU A 171 -20.72 -1.02 -10.37
N ASP A 172 -21.97 -1.27 -10.77
CA ASP A 172 -23.08 -1.49 -9.84
C ASP A 172 -22.98 -2.85 -9.13
N ASP A 173 -22.22 -3.79 -9.68
CA ASP A 173 -21.94 -5.09 -9.09
C ASP A 173 -20.72 -5.06 -8.12
N ALA A 174 -20.22 -3.88 -7.79
CA ALA A 174 -19.09 -3.71 -6.88
C ALA A 174 -19.38 -4.32 -5.51
N VAL A 175 -18.50 -5.20 -5.03
CA VAL A 175 -18.60 -5.86 -3.74
C VAL A 175 -17.77 -5.15 -2.69
N ALA A 176 -18.28 -5.11 -1.45
CA ALA A 176 -17.56 -4.53 -0.33
C ALA A 176 -16.24 -5.26 -0.09
N HIS A 177 -15.17 -4.49 0.09
CA HIS A 177 -13.88 -5.05 0.46
C HIS A 177 -13.79 -5.12 1.98
N ASN A 178 -13.96 -6.31 2.51
CA ASN A 178 -13.90 -6.56 3.94
C ASN A 178 -12.47 -6.87 4.38
N PHE A 179 -12.14 -6.48 5.61
CA PHE A 179 -11.02 -7.03 6.34
C PHE A 179 -11.50 -8.16 7.25
N ILE A 180 -10.59 -9.05 7.63
CA ILE A 180 -10.87 -10.16 8.55
C ILE A 180 -9.81 -10.10 9.66
N THR A 181 -10.20 -10.28 10.91
CA THR A 181 -9.30 -10.37 12.06
C THR A 181 -8.86 -11.82 12.30
N ARG A 182 -7.84 -12.02 13.14
CA ARG A 182 -7.31 -13.36 13.44
C ARG A 182 -8.35 -14.29 14.08
N ASP A 183 -9.30 -13.74 14.82
CA ASP A 183 -10.43 -14.45 15.43
C ASP A 183 -11.65 -14.60 14.50
N GLY A 184 -11.52 -14.16 13.24
CA GLY A 184 -12.54 -14.35 12.21
C GLY A 184 -13.60 -13.25 12.12
N TYR A 185 -13.51 -12.17 12.91
CA TYR A 185 -14.39 -11.03 12.75
C TYR A 185 -14.13 -10.35 11.40
N THR A 186 -15.20 -9.94 10.72
CA THR A 186 -15.13 -9.27 9.42
C THR A 186 -15.89 -7.95 9.46
N ASP A 187 -15.33 -6.92 8.83
CA ASP A 187 -16.00 -5.65 8.61
C ASP A 187 -15.50 -5.00 7.32
N ILE A 188 -16.22 -3.98 6.84
CA ILE A 188 -15.81 -3.27 5.63
C ILE A 188 -14.60 -2.38 5.91
N LEU A 189 -13.68 -2.34 4.95
CA LEU A 189 -12.52 -1.44 5.01
C LEU A 189 -12.98 0.01 4.84
N GLN A 190 -12.75 0.83 5.86
CA GLN A 190 -13.06 2.25 5.88
C GLN A 190 -11.81 3.09 6.18
N ILE A 191 -11.69 4.23 5.52
CA ILE A 191 -10.59 5.18 5.72
C ILE A 191 -11.10 6.62 5.64
N PRO A 192 -10.49 7.58 6.35
CA PRO A 192 -10.95 8.97 6.35
C PRO A 192 -10.54 9.74 5.08
N THR A 193 -9.42 9.35 4.46
CA THR A 193 -8.83 10.12 3.35
C THR A 193 -8.34 9.19 2.25
N VAL A 194 -8.69 9.51 1.01
CA VAL A 194 -8.19 8.86 -0.21
C VAL A 194 -7.32 9.84 -0.98
N VAL A 195 -6.09 9.47 -1.29
CA VAL A 195 -5.17 10.23 -2.15
C VAL A 195 -4.96 9.46 -3.43
N VAL A 196 -5.33 10.06 -4.56
CA VAL A 196 -5.13 9.46 -5.90
C VAL A 196 -3.98 10.18 -6.59
N ILE A 197 -2.86 9.48 -6.73
CA ILE A 197 -1.66 9.93 -7.43
C ILE A 197 -1.62 9.26 -8.80
N GLN A 198 -1.42 10.03 -9.86
CA GLN A 198 -1.31 9.49 -11.22
C GLN A 198 0.15 9.61 -11.70
N GLY A 199 0.69 8.52 -12.19
CA GLY A 199 2.04 8.44 -12.74
C GLY A 199 2.10 7.51 -13.95
N PRO A 200 3.06 7.73 -14.88
CA PRO A 200 3.27 6.85 -16.03
C PRO A 200 3.62 5.42 -15.60
N LEU A 201 3.17 4.45 -16.38
CA LEU A 201 3.56 3.06 -16.27
C LEU A 201 4.75 2.76 -17.20
N TYR A 202 5.66 1.92 -16.75
CA TYR A 202 6.75 1.36 -17.54
C TYR A 202 7.02 -0.09 -17.15
N ASN A 203 7.78 -0.81 -17.95
CA ASN A 203 8.27 -2.13 -17.57
C ASN A 203 9.68 -2.00 -17.00
N ASP A 204 9.86 -2.57 -15.83
CA ASP A 204 11.16 -2.61 -15.15
C ASP A 204 12.19 -3.41 -15.97
N GLU A 205 13.41 -2.90 -16.12
CA GLU A 205 14.43 -3.49 -16.98
C GLU A 205 14.98 -4.83 -16.45
N VAL A 206 14.95 -5.03 -15.13
CA VAL A 206 15.47 -6.24 -14.49
C VAL A 206 14.47 -7.38 -14.53
N THR A 207 13.22 -7.07 -14.21
CA THR A 207 12.16 -8.09 -14.02
C THR A 207 11.15 -8.16 -15.15
N THR A 208 11.13 -7.16 -16.04
CA THR A 208 10.09 -6.95 -17.07
C THR A 208 8.67 -6.77 -16.50
N LEU A 209 8.54 -6.63 -15.18
CA LEU A 209 7.25 -6.40 -14.53
C LEU A 209 6.83 -4.93 -14.65
N PRO A 210 5.52 -4.65 -14.69
CA PRO A 210 5.03 -3.28 -14.68
C PRO A 210 5.41 -2.56 -13.40
N SER A 211 5.82 -1.32 -13.57
CA SER A 211 6.21 -0.40 -12.51
C SER A 211 5.57 0.97 -12.74
N VAL A 212 5.41 1.75 -11.68
CA VAL A 212 4.89 3.12 -11.73
C VAL A 212 6.07 4.08 -11.59
N LEU A 213 6.15 5.07 -12.46
CA LEU A 213 7.12 6.16 -12.32
C LEU A 213 6.71 7.04 -11.15
N THR A 214 7.56 7.07 -10.12
CA THR A 214 7.30 7.77 -8.86
C THR A 214 8.19 9.01 -8.65
N VAL A 215 9.04 9.33 -9.62
CA VAL A 215 9.88 10.54 -9.65
C VAL A 215 9.40 11.43 -10.78
N GLY A 216 9.28 12.73 -10.53
CA GLY A 216 8.79 13.72 -11.49
C GLY A 216 7.65 14.56 -10.93
N VAL A 217 6.69 14.86 -11.79
CA VAL A 217 5.50 15.67 -11.48
C VAL A 217 4.29 15.03 -12.13
N GLY A 218 3.17 15.04 -11.46
CA GLY A 218 1.91 14.54 -12.01
C GLY A 218 0.68 15.05 -11.26
N PRO A 219 -0.52 14.74 -11.73
CA PRO A 219 -1.75 15.13 -11.05
C PRO A 219 -1.97 14.32 -9.77
N VAL A 220 -2.52 15.00 -8.76
CA VAL A 220 -3.01 14.39 -7.52
C VAL A 220 -4.41 14.91 -7.21
N THR A 221 -5.26 14.06 -6.68
CA THR A 221 -6.54 14.44 -6.09
C THR A 221 -6.67 13.86 -4.69
N ILE A 222 -7.01 14.68 -3.72
CA ILE A 222 -7.18 14.29 -2.32
C ILE A 222 -8.65 14.42 -1.96
N PHE A 223 -9.21 13.36 -1.36
CA PHE A 223 -10.61 13.27 -0.95
C PHE A 223 -10.69 13.03 0.56
N SER A 224 -11.47 13.84 1.27
CA SER A 224 -11.70 13.70 2.71
C SER A 224 -13.05 14.32 3.11
N GLY A 225 -13.83 13.64 3.97
CA GLY A 225 -15.11 14.15 4.47
C GLY A 225 -16.10 14.60 3.39
N GLY A 226 -16.15 13.91 2.24
CA GLY A 226 -17.03 14.26 1.11
C GLY A 226 -16.59 15.47 0.29
N LYS A 227 -15.42 16.01 0.56
CA LYS A 227 -14.79 17.09 -0.20
C LYS A 227 -13.56 16.60 -0.93
N TYR A 228 -13.07 17.38 -1.90
CA TYR A 228 -11.84 17.08 -2.62
C TYR A 228 -11.08 18.34 -3.03
N ILE A 229 -9.78 18.16 -3.25
CA ILE A 229 -8.90 19.15 -3.84
C ILE A 229 -8.05 18.49 -4.93
N GLU A 230 -7.85 19.20 -6.03
CA GLU A 230 -6.98 18.78 -7.13
C GLU A 230 -5.69 19.60 -7.09
N GLY A 231 -4.58 18.97 -7.40
CA GLY A 231 -3.26 19.59 -7.39
C GLY A 231 -2.26 18.78 -8.20
N THR A 232 -1.00 19.00 -7.89
CA THR A 232 0.12 18.27 -8.49
C THR A 232 0.96 17.65 -7.40
N TRP A 233 1.42 16.43 -7.63
CA TRP A 233 2.50 15.85 -6.86
C TRP A 233 3.84 16.16 -7.52
N ARG A 234 4.88 16.34 -6.70
CA ARG A 234 6.26 16.45 -7.12
C ARG A 234 7.13 15.53 -6.29
N ARG A 235 8.14 14.98 -6.93
CA ARG A 235 9.19 14.20 -6.28
C ARG A 235 10.42 14.21 -7.17
N ASN A 236 11.55 14.73 -6.68
CA ASN A 236 12.75 14.91 -7.50
C ASN A 236 13.67 13.68 -7.48
N ASP A 237 13.61 12.90 -6.38
CA ASP A 237 14.45 11.70 -6.19
C ASP A 237 13.71 10.63 -5.40
N ILE A 238 14.11 9.35 -5.55
CA ILE A 238 13.52 8.22 -4.81
C ILE A 238 13.76 8.28 -3.30
N THR A 239 14.68 9.10 -2.82
CA THR A 239 14.97 9.33 -1.40
C THR A 239 14.08 10.40 -0.76
N GLU A 240 13.32 11.14 -1.57
CA GLU A 240 12.42 12.19 -1.11
C GLU A 240 10.99 11.67 -0.97
N PRO A 241 10.17 12.19 -0.02
CA PRO A 241 8.74 11.95 0.02
C PRO A 241 8.02 12.64 -1.15
N PHE A 242 6.75 12.31 -1.36
CA PHE A 242 5.90 13.09 -2.26
C PHE A 242 5.55 14.43 -1.62
N GLU A 243 5.67 15.50 -2.41
CA GLU A 243 5.12 16.83 -2.10
C GLU A 243 3.82 17.04 -2.89
N PHE A 244 2.83 17.62 -2.26
CA PHE A 244 1.54 17.93 -2.88
C PHE A 244 1.27 19.42 -2.93
#